data_a7ac3d71c82dd7c669ddc391818cbd7f
#
_entry.id   a7ac3d71c82dd7c669ddc391818cbd7f
#
_cell.length_a   1.000
_cell.length_b   1.000
_cell.length_c   1.000
_cell.angle_alpha   90.00
_cell.angle_beta   90.00
_cell.angle_gamma   90.00
#
_symmetry.space_group_name_H-M   'P 1'
#
loop_
_entity.id
_entity.type
_entity.pdbx_description
1 polymer ?
#
loop_
_entity_poly.entity_id
_entity_poly.type
_entity_poly.pdbx_seq_one_letter_code
_entity_poly.pdbx_strand_id
1 'polypeptide(L)'
;MVKSFLRLVVAFACVSLLLFSPLEGNAANDFVDAIQGRGYLKVGLPPYNTPPAYFLEENSDELQGYDVDFARTLASKLGVDIQFDRSSTSFNNLVERVGNGDFDIAMGKLGLTYNRLFDAFPIQYLSFRHAFLANREFVASLGVDPDSPMFGEILKNSTIRIGSIKNSTWETEAKANFPNATFVGYKNWPAAKKALFEEDSAIDAIYRDTTEIKPIVYTQPDLSLEYVPILFDELIDRKSIYLSQEGRLGLKDSIDMILRREWGGIKTDINILDEFQSFYLPS
;
A
#
# COMPACT_ATOMS: atom_id res chain seq x y z
N MET A 1 -14.94 -27.75 65.48
CA MET A 1 -14.80 -26.41 64.91
C MET A 1 -13.91 -26.34 63.65
N VAL A 2 -13.01 -27.27 63.37
CA VAL A 2 -12.08 -27.19 62.21
C VAL A 2 -12.71 -27.62 60.85
N LYS A 3 -13.72 -28.48 60.83
CA LYS A 3 -14.36 -28.98 59.59
C LYS A 3 -15.33 -28.03 58.91
N SER A 4 -15.86 -27.02 59.62
CA SER A 4 -16.78 -25.99 59.03
C SER A 4 -16.02 -24.84 58.37
N PHE A 5 -14.77 -24.56 58.74
CA PHE A 5 -13.95 -23.50 58.18
C PHE A 5 -13.42 -23.88 56.76
N LEU A 6 -13.14 -25.15 56.56
CA LEU A 6 -12.61 -25.67 55.25
C LEU A 6 -13.67 -25.66 54.13
N ARG A 7 -14.97 -25.75 54.48
CA ARG A 7 -16.06 -25.72 53.47
C ARG A 7 -16.39 -24.29 53.01
N LEU A 8 -16.12 -23.26 53.81
CA LEU A 8 -16.36 -21.89 53.46
C LEU A 8 -15.26 -21.31 52.53
N VAL A 9 -14.02 -21.78 52.67
CA VAL A 9 -12.90 -21.33 51.84
C VAL A 9 -12.98 -21.90 50.44
N VAL A 10 -13.49 -23.16 50.26
CA VAL A 10 -13.65 -23.79 48.93
C VAL A 10 -14.82 -23.18 48.15
N ALA A 11 -15.89 -22.72 48.85
CA ALA A 11 -17.01 -22.03 48.18
C ALA A 11 -16.66 -20.63 47.68
N PHE A 12 -15.73 -19.92 48.33
CA PHE A 12 -15.29 -18.60 47.88
C PHE A 12 -14.27 -18.64 46.74
N ALA A 13 -13.48 -19.73 46.62
CA ALA A 13 -12.54 -19.92 45.50
C ALA A 13 -13.23 -20.31 44.20
N CYS A 14 -14.41 -20.93 44.21
CA CYS A 14 -15.17 -21.28 43.02
C CYS A 14 -16.02 -20.13 42.43
N VAL A 15 -16.34 -19.11 43.19
CA VAL A 15 -17.12 -17.94 42.74
C VAL A 15 -16.22 -16.91 42.02
N SER A 16 -14.93 -16.86 42.33
CA SER A 16 -13.98 -15.94 41.68
C SER A 16 -13.45 -16.44 40.30
N LEU A 17 -13.73 -17.69 39.89
CA LEU A 17 -13.31 -18.22 38.57
C LEU A 17 -14.35 -18.05 37.47
N LEU A 18 -15.55 -17.52 37.78
CA LEU A 18 -16.64 -17.37 36.77
C LEU A 18 -16.79 -15.95 36.23
N LEU A 19 -15.85 -15.03 36.53
CA LEU A 19 -15.93 -13.63 36.05
C LEU A 19 -14.87 -13.24 35.05
N PHE A 20 -14.09 -14.20 34.52
CA PHE A 20 -13.21 -13.99 33.36
C PHE A 20 -13.78 -14.74 32.15
N SER A 21 -14.93 -14.29 31.62
CA SER A 21 -15.26 -14.55 30.24
C SER A 21 -14.40 -13.61 29.38
N PRO A 22 -13.70 -14.10 28.34
CA PRO A 22 -12.93 -13.22 27.48
C PRO A 22 -13.88 -12.25 26.77
N LEU A 23 -13.66 -10.95 26.99
CA LEU A 23 -14.36 -9.85 26.31
C LEU A 23 -14.03 -9.74 24.81
N GLU A 24 -13.27 -10.68 24.24
CA GLU A 24 -12.83 -10.61 22.84
C GLU A 24 -13.97 -10.72 21.81
N GLY A 25 -15.08 -11.39 22.17
CA GLY A 25 -16.25 -11.49 21.29
C GLY A 25 -17.06 -10.21 21.14
N ASN A 26 -16.97 -9.28 22.09
CA ASN A 26 -17.71 -8.02 22.05
C ASN A 26 -17.01 -6.95 21.18
N ALA A 27 -15.70 -6.82 21.25
CA ALA A 27 -14.97 -5.75 20.55
C ALA A 27 -15.10 -5.80 19.03
N ALA A 28 -15.18 -7.02 18.43
CA ALA A 28 -15.36 -7.18 17.00
C ALA A 28 -16.77 -6.71 16.55
N ASN A 29 -17.80 -7.10 17.30
CA ASN A 29 -19.19 -6.68 17.03
C ASN A 29 -19.36 -5.19 17.27
N ASP A 30 -18.80 -4.66 18.37
CA ASP A 30 -18.89 -3.25 18.72
C ASP A 30 -18.32 -2.33 17.63
N PHE A 31 -17.23 -2.73 16.95
CA PHE A 31 -16.64 -1.97 15.86
C PHE A 31 -17.56 -1.94 14.61
N VAL A 32 -18.07 -3.10 14.18
CA VAL A 32 -19.01 -3.20 13.03
C VAL A 32 -20.32 -2.49 13.36
N ASP A 33 -20.87 -2.66 14.57
CA ASP A 33 -22.07 -2.00 15.02
C ASP A 33 -21.92 -0.47 15.05
N ALA A 34 -20.72 0.04 15.40
CA ALA A 34 -20.41 1.48 15.34
C ALA A 34 -20.41 2.01 13.89
N ILE A 35 -19.86 1.25 12.92
CA ILE A 35 -19.94 1.60 11.48
C ILE A 35 -21.38 1.60 11.01
N GLN A 36 -22.15 0.55 11.32
CA GLN A 36 -23.54 0.42 10.91
C GLN A 36 -24.44 1.48 11.58
N GLY A 37 -24.22 1.75 12.86
CA GLY A 37 -24.94 2.81 13.60
C GLY A 37 -24.66 4.22 13.08
N ARG A 38 -23.45 4.47 12.58
CA ARG A 38 -23.06 5.72 11.90
C ARG A 38 -23.62 5.81 10.48
N GLY A 39 -23.86 4.67 9.82
CA GLY A 39 -24.43 4.55 8.48
C GLY A 39 -23.42 4.69 7.34
N TYR A 40 -22.11 4.77 7.61
CA TYR A 40 -21.08 4.82 6.57
C TYR A 40 -19.74 4.23 7.01
N LEU A 41 -18.98 3.68 6.03
CA LEU A 41 -17.58 3.28 6.15
C LEU A 41 -16.68 4.48 5.84
N LYS A 42 -15.74 4.81 6.72
CA LYS A 42 -14.79 5.90 6.52
C LYS A 42 -13.46 5.37 6.02
N VAL A 43 -13.07 5.77 4.81
CA VAL A 43 -11.90 5.27 4.09
C VAL A 43 -10.87 6.37 3.87
N GLY A 44 -9.66 6.19 4.40
CA GLY A 44 -8.52 7.05 4.14
C GLY A 44 -7.82 6.68 2.83
N LEU A 45 -7.59 7.65 1.94
CA LEU A 45 -6.82 7.53 0.71
C LEU A 45 -5.75 8.63 0.61
N PRO A 46 -4.66 8.42 -0.15
CA PRO A 46 -3.68 9.49 -0.39
C PRO A 46 -4.28 10.70 -1.13
N PRO A 47 -3.68 11.91 -0.97
CA PRO A 47 -4.29 13.15 -1.46
C PRO A 47 -4.16 13.38 -2.98
N TYR A 48 -3.41 12.56 -3.70
CA TYR A 48 -3.17 12.69 -5.14
C TYR A 48 -3.76 11.52 -5.92
N ASN A 49 -3.98 11.73 -7.21
CA ASN A 49 -4.48 10.69 -8.10
C ASN A 49 -3.38 9.68 -8.46
N THR A 50 -3.75 8.41 -8.50
CA THR A 50 -2.90 7.29 -8.92
C THR A 50 -3.76 6.31 -9.73
N PRO A 51 -4.09 6.63 -10.98
CA PRO A 51 -4.86 5.73 -11.84
C PRO A 51 -4.04 4.46 -12.15
N PRO A 52 -4.68 3.30 -12.30
CA PRO A 52 -6.11 3.04 -12.16
C PRO A 52 -6.52 2.71 -10.71
N ALA A 53 -5.66 2.93 -9.70
CA ALA A 53 -5.92 2.53 -8.31
C ALA A 53 -6.99 3.41 -7.64
N TYR A 54 -6.77 4.73 -7.63
CA TYR A 54 -7.69 5.72 -7.05
C TYR A 54 -7.44 7.07 -7.71
N PHE A 55 -8.46 7.68 -8.29
CA PHE A 55 -8.35 8.95 -8.99
C PHE A 55 -9.71 9.64 -9.14
N LEU A 56 -9.68 10.93 -9.41
CA LEU A 56 -10.83 11.70 -9.90
C LEU A 56 -10.66 11.84 -11.41
N GLU A 57 -11.72 11.58 -12.16
CA GLU A 57 -11.75 11.95 -13.57
C GLU A 57 -11.78 13.46 -13.75
N GLU A 58 -11.35 13.90 -14.92
CA GLU A 58 -11.38 15.30 -15.28
C GLU A 58 -12.84 15.82 -15.27
N ASN A 59 -13.10 16.86 -14.49
CA ASN A 59 -14.43 17.44 -14.26
C ASN A 59 -15.43 16.55 -13.47
N SER A 60 -14.96 15.60 -12.69
CA SER A 60 -15.77 14.79 -11.79
C SER A 60 -15.28 14.89 -10.34
N ASP A 61 -16.22 14.98 -9.40
CA ASP A 61 -15.94 14.86 -7.97
C ASP A 61 -16.02 13.41 -7.47
N GLU A 62 -16.34 12.48 -8.37
CA GLU A 62 -16.48 11.06 -8.04
C GLU A 62 -15.14 10.34 -8.14
N LEU A 63 -14.72 9.72 -7.03
CA LEU A 63 -13.54 8.86 -6.99
C LEU A 63 -13.79 7.56 -7.73
N GLN A 64 -12.81 7.14 -8.52
CA GLN A 64 -12.81 5.89 -9.29
C GLN A 64 -11.52 5.11 -9.06
N GLY A 65 -11.52 3.86 -9.51
CA GLY A 65 -10.38 2.97 -9.51
C GLY A 65 -10.54 1.76 -8.60
N TYR A 66 -9.66 0.78 -8.79
CA TYR A 66 -9.82 -0.53 -8.14
C TYR A 66 -9.77 -0.48 -6.60
N ASP A 67 -9.03 0.44 -5.99
CA ASP A 67 -9.03 0.62 -4.53
C ASP A 67 -10.37 1.18 -4.05
N VAL A 68 -10.96 2.11 -4.83
CA VAL A 68 -12.28 2.69 -4.57
C VAL A 68 -13.37 1.63 -4.68
N ASP A 69 -13.31 0.78 -5.72
CA ASP A 69 -14.29 -0.29 -5.94
C ASP A 69 -14.21 -1.37 -4.86
N PHE A 70 -12.99 -1.71 -4.41
CA PHE A 70 -12.80 -2.59 -3.27
C PHE A 70 -13.47 -2.03 -2.00
N ALA A 71 -13.23 -0.76 -1.68
CA ALA A 71 -13.80 -0.11 -0.52
C ALA A 71 -15.34 0.00 -0.61
N ARG A 72 -15.89 0.30 -1.80
CA ARG A 72 -17.33 0.30 -2.07
C ARG A 72 -17.96 -1.10 -1.87
N THR A 73 -17.25 -2.14 -2.31
CA THR A 73 -17.66 -3.52 -2.10
C THR A 73 -17.77 -3.84 -0.60
N LEU A 74 -16.74 -3.46 0.18
CA LEU A 74 -16.77 -3.65 1.64
C LEU A 74 -17.93 -2.90 2.30
N ALA A 75 -18.15 -1.62 1.96
CA ALA A 75 -19.25 -0.81 2.48
C ALA A 75 -20.61 -1.45 2.16
N SER A 76 -20.79 -1.92 0.92
CA SER A 76 -22.01 -2.64 0.49
C SER A 76 -22.25 -3.92 1.30
N LYS A 77 -21.20 -4.71 1.59
CA LYS A 77 -21.31 -5.92 2.43
C LYS A 77 -21.66 -5.60 3.89
N LEU A 78 -21.25 -4.45 4.39
CA LEU A 78 -21.62 -3.96 5.71
C LEU A 78 -23.02 -3.32 5.75
N GLY A 79 -23.66 -3.08 4.59
CA GLY A 79 -24.96 -2.44 4.47
C GLY A 79 -24.95 -0.95 4.79
N VAL A 80 -23.82 -0.24 4.48
CA VAL A 80 -23.62 1.18 4.78
C VAL A 80 -23.15 1.95 3.56
N ASP A 81 -23.24 3.29 3.62
CA ASP A 81 -22.63 4.21 2.66
C ASP A 81 -21.10 4.24 2.81
N ILE A 82 -20.41 5.02 1.95
CA ILE A 82 -18.96 5.19 1.99
C ILE A 82 -18.58 6.67 2.01
N GLN A 83 -17.57 7.00 2.81
CA GLN A 83 -16.95 8.31 2.83
C GLN A 83 -15.43 8.19 2.64
N PHE A 84 -14.90 8.88 1.64
CA PHE A 84 -13.46 8.96 1.40
C PHE A 84 -12.88 10.24 1.98
N ASP A 85 -11.75 10.10 2.68
CA ASP A 85 -10.97 11.23 3.20
C ASP A 85 -9.56 11.18 2.57
N ARG A 86 -9.17 12.28 1.91
CA ARG A 86 -7.89 12.45 1.22
C ARG A 86 -7.04 13.57 1.84
N SER A 87 -7.27 13.89 3.11
CA SER A 87 -6.61 15.01 3.79
C SER A 87 -5.27 14.66 4.45
N SER A 88 -4.83 13.40 4.38
CA SER A 88 -3.54 12.98 4.93
C SER A 88 -2.36 13.60 4.20
N THR A 89 -1.31 13.99 4.93
CA THR A 89 -0.16 14.74 4.39
C THR A 89 0.92 13.85 3.79
N SER A 90 0.93 12.57 4.14
CA SER A 90 1.88 11.56 3.63
C SER A 90 1.31 10.14 3.78
N PHE A 91 1.96 9.15 3.17
CA PHE A 91 1.61 7.74 3.36
C PHE A 91 1.73 7.28 4.82
N ASN A 92 2.76 7.73 5.54
CA ASN A 92 2.95 7.38 6.95
C ASN A 92 1.87 8.01 7.82
N ASN A 93 1.55 9.31 7.60
CA ASN A 93 0.47 9.97 8.29
C ASN A 93 -0.90 9.29 8.04
N LEU A 94 -1.14 8.79 6.82
CA LEU A 94 -2.37 8.05 6.50
C LEU A 94 -2.48 6.77 7.35
N VAL A 95 -1.38 6.01 7.50
CA VAL A 95 -1.35 4.80 8.33
C VAL A 95 -1.47 5.12 9.83
N GLU A 96 -0.77 6.14 10.32
CA GLU A 96 -0.91 6.63 11.69
C GLU A 96 -2.36 7.00 12.02
N ARG A 97 -3.03 7.72 11.12
CA ARG A 97 -4.42 8.15 11.33
C ARG A 97 -5.42 6.99 11.39
N VAL A 98 -5.24 5.93 10.58
CA VAL A 98 -6.09 4.74 10.73
C VAL A 98 -5.79 4.00 12.02
N GLY A 99 -4.54 3.94 12.45
CA GLY A 99 -4.16 3.38 13.75
C GLY A 99 -4.82 4.11 14.93
N ASN A 100 -4.96 5.43 14.81
CA ASN A 100 -5.63 6.28 15.81
C ASN A 100 -7.18 6.27 15.70
N GLY A 101 -7.76 5.56 14.73
CA GLY A 101 -9.22 5.47 14.56
C GLY A 101 -9.85 6.64 13.79
N ASP A 102 -9.05 7.49 13.13
CA ASP A 102 -9.58 8.56 12.26
C ASP A 102 -10.31 7.99 11.05
N PHE A 103 -9.94 6.79 10.61
CA PHE A 103 -10.51 6.01 9.52
C PHE A 103 -10.82 4.58 9.99
N ASP A 104 -11.80 3.93 9.36
CA ASP A 104 -12.05 2.50 9.58
C ASP A 104 -11.02 1.65 8.84
N ILE A 105 -10.68 2.07 7.62
CA ILE A 105 -9.61 1.49 6.81
C ILE A 105 -8.79 2.60 6.13
N ALA A 106 -7.52 2.32 5.85
CA ALA A 106 -6.68 3.12 4.96
C ALA A 106 -6.12 2.25 3.85
N MET A 107 -6.20 2.73 2.61
CA MET A 107 -5.69 2.03 1.43
C MET A 107 -5.12 3.04 0.40
N GLY A 108 -4.71 2.60 -0.77
CA GLY A 108 -4.06 3.44 -1.76
C GLY A 108 -2.63 2.99 -2.05
N LYS A 109 -2.47 1.70 -2.34
CA LYS A 109 -1.16 1.07 -2.64
C LYS A 109 -0.13 1.29 -1.50
N LEU A 110 -0.58 1.21 -0.24
CA LEU A 110 0.27 1.42 0.93
C LEU A 110 1.23 0.24 1.11
N GLY A 111 2.53 0.49 1.02
CA GLY A 111 3.55 -0.54 1.22
C GLY A 111 3.69 -0.98 2.68
N LEU A 112 4.19 -2.18 2.88
CA LEU A 112 4.44 -2.76 4.19
C LEU A 112 5.83 -2.33 4.70
N THR A 113 5.89 -1.70 5.90
CA THR A 113 7.15 -1.39 6.59
C THR A 113 7.06 -1.71 8.07
N TYR A 114 8.19 -1.95 8.71
CA TYR A 114 8.24 -2.22 10.14
C TYR A 114 7.62 -1.08 10.96
N ASN A 115 7.89 0.17 10.61
CA ASN A 115 7.34 1.32 11.35
C ASN A 115 5.81 1.33 11.31
N ARG A 116 5.21 1.05 10.16
CA ARG A 116 3.74 1.02 10.01
C ARG A 116 3.07 -0.10 10.79
N LEU A 117 3.79 -1.20 11.08
CA LEU A 117 3.26 -2.31 11.90
C LEU A 117 3.05 -1.91 13.36
N PHE A 118 3.73 -0.87 13.85
CA PHE A 118 3.49 -0.33 15.19
C PHE A 118 2.24 0.54 15.25
N ASP A 119 1.88 1.18 14.11
CA ASP A 119 0.74 2.10 14.06
C ASP A 119 -0.57 1.37 13.74
N ALA A 120 -0.56 0.41 12.78
CA ALA A 120 -1.78 -0.20 12.26
C ALA A 120 -1.56 -1.64 11.77
N PHE A 121 -2.65 -2.41 11.64
CA PHE A 121 -2.64 -3.79 11.21
C PHE A 121 -2.80 -3.88 9.68
N PRO A 122 -1.85 -4.50 8.93
CA PRO A 122 -1.91 -4.63 7.50
C PRO A 122 -2.64 -5.92 7.05
N ILE A 123 -3.42 -5.82 5.97
CA ILE A 123 -3.91 -6.94 5.19
C ILE A 123 -3.40 -6.79 3.76
N GLN A 124 -2.53 -7.69 3.33
CA GLN A 124 -1.97 -7.65 1.97
C GLN A 124 -3.05 -7.95 0.93
N TYR A 125 -3.13 -7.12 -0.14
CA TYR A 125 -4.07 -7.29 -1.25
C TYR A 125 -3.41 -7.22 -2.63
N LEU A 126 -2.20 -6.61 -2.72
CA LEU A 126 -1.41 -6.52 -3.95
C LEU A 126 0.06 -6.93 -3.69
N SER A 127 0.74 -7.36 -4.77
CA SER A 127 2.13 -7.78 -4.75
C SER A 127 2.80 -7.33 -6.05
N PHE A 128 3.56 -6.23 -5.99
CA PHE A 128 4.16 -5.61 -7.16
C PHE A 128 5.68 -5.72 -7.14
N ARG A 129 6.29 -5.91 -8.32
CA ARG A 129 7.74 -5.79 -8.47
C ARG A 129 8.15 -4.33 -8.42
N HIS A 130 9.31 -4.07 -7.83
CA HIS A 130 9.96 -2.78 -7.98
C HIS A 130 10.55 -2.62 -9.39
N ALA A 131 10.68 -1.37 -9.82
CA ALA A 131 11.28 -1.05 -11.10
C ALA A 131 11.96 0.33 -11.09
N PHE A 132 12.92 0.50 -11.99
CA PHE A 132 13.39 1.81 -12.43
C PHE A 132 12.78 2.19 -13.76
N LEU A 133 12.58 3.49 -13.98
CA LEU A 133 12.75 4.10 -15.28
C LEU A 133 14.11 4.79 -15.28
N ALA A 134 15.05 4.27 -16.01
CA ALA A 134 16.44 4.71 -16.01
C ALA A 134 16.86 5.35 -17.33
N ASN A 135 17.71 6.38 -17.26
CA ASN A 135 18.34 6.97 -18.44
C ASN A 135 19.24 5.94 -19.13
N ARG A 136 19.12 5.78 -20.45
CA ARG A 136 19.88 4.81 -21.24
C ARG A 136 21.38 5.11 -21.28
N GLU A 137 21.78 6.38 -21.26
CA GLU A 137 23.18 6.76 -21.23
C GLU A 137 23.83 6.30 -19.92
N PHE A 138 23.16 6.49 -18.79
CA PHE A 138 23.63 5.95 -17.51
C PHE A 138 23.73 4.42 -17.57
N VAL A 139 22.69 3.72 -18.05
CA VAL A 139 22.72 2.25 -18.18
C VAL A 139 23.89 1.78 -19.07
N ALA A 140 24.10 2.44 -20.20
CA ALA A 140 25.21 2.14 -21.09
C ALA A 140 26.59 2.39 -20.44
N SER A 141 26.70 3.40 -19.57
CA SER A 141 27.93 3.72 -18.82
C SER A 141 28.37 2.62 -17.84
N LEU A 142 27.45 1.71 -17.46
CA LEU A 142 27.79 0.57 -16.60
C LEU A 142 28.68 -0.47 -17.31
N GLY A 143 28.77 -0.41 -18.65
CA GLY A 143 29.63 -1.28 -19.46
C GLY A 143 29.26 -2.76 -19.44
N VAL A 144 28.01 -3.07 -19.11
CA VAL A 144 27.45 -4.44 -19.08
C VAL A 144 26.13 -4.49 -19.83
N ASP A 145 25.92 -5.59 -20.54
CA ASP A 145 24.65 -5.83 -21.24
C ASP A 145 23.52 -5.96 -20.21
N PRO A 146 22.37 -5.23 -20.37
CA PRO A 146 21.21 -5.38 -19.51
C PRO A 146 20.65 -6.80 -19.41
N ASP A 147 20.84 -7.64 -20.44
CA ASP A 147 20.44 -9.05 -20.44
C ASP A 147 21.46 -9.97 -19.75
N SER A 148 22.60 -9.44 -19.32
CA SER A 148 23.62 -10.19 -18.57
C SER A 148 23.12 -10.56 -17.17
N PRO A 149 23.35 -11.81 -16.70
CA PRO A 149 23.07 -12.17 -15.29
C PRO A 149 23.79 -11.30 -14.26
N MET A 150 24.85 -10.62 -14.64
CA MET A 150 25.61 -9.72 -13.75
C MET A 150 25.05 -8.31 -13.69
N PHE A 151 24.14 -7.93 -14.59
CA PHE A 151 23.63 -6.56 -14.69
C PHE A 151 23.01 -6.07 -13.39
N GLY A 152 22.12 -6.88 -12.79
CA GLY A 152 21.46 -6.52 -11.53
C GLY A 152 22.41 -6.26 -10.39
N GLU A 153 23.48 -7.05 -10.27
CA GLU A 153 24.51 -6.89 -9.24
C GLU A 153 25.36 -5.62 -9.49
N ILE A 154 25.76 -5.37 -10.74
CA ILE A 154 26.52 -4.18 -11.12
C ILE A 154 25.68 -2.92 -10.88
N LEU A 155 24.41 -2.92 -11.27
CA LEU A 155 23.50 -1.82 -11.06
C LEU A 155 23.28 -1.52 -9.57
N LYS A 156 23.08 -2.54 -8.74
CA LYS A 156 22.91 -2.41 -7.28
C LYS A 156 24.13 -1.79 -6.60
N ASN A 157 25.31 -2.08 -7.11
CA ASN A 157 26.58 -1.56 -6.57
C ASN A 157 27.06 -0.26 -7.23
N SER A 158 26.32 0.26 -8.20
CA SER A 158 26.66 1.51 -8.91
C SER A 158 26.38 2.75 -8.05
N THR A 159 26.94 3.89 -8.48
CA THR A 159 26.70 5.20 -7.87
C THR A 159 25.49 5.93 -8.48
N ILE A 160 24.49 5.20 -8.92
CA ILE A 160 23.27 5.72 -9.54
C ILE A 160 22.61 6.80 -8.68
N ARG A 161 22.10 7.86 -9.31
CA ARG A 161 21.31 8.91 -8.66
C ARG A 161 19.83 8.57 -8.79
N ILE A 162 19.16 8.24 -7.67
CA ILE A 162 17.79 7.73 -7.65
C ILE A 162 16.82 8.78 -7.14
N GLY A 163 15.80 9.09 -7.94
CA GLY A 163 14.65 9.88 -7.52
C GLY A 163 13.54 8.99 -6.96
N SER A 164 12.99 9.35 -5.79
CA SER A 164 11.86 8.66 -5.17
C SER A 164 10.92 9.62 -4.44
N ILE A 165 9.74 9.14 -4.03
CA ILE A 165 8.80 9.93 -3.22
C ILE A 165 9.25 9.90 -1.76
N LYS A 166 9.40 11.06 -1.12
CA LYS A 166 9.77 11.19 0.30
C LYS A 166 8.75 10.48 1.22
N ASN A 167 9.26 9.87 2.29
CA ASN A 167 8.45 9.20 3.31
C ASN A 167 7.55 8.08 2.73
N SER A 168 8.01 7.43 1.66
CA SER A 168 7.38 6.27 1.03
C SER A 168 8.18 4.99 1.28
N THR A 169 7.55 3.83 1.04
CA THR A 169 8.25 2.54 1.04
C THR A 169 9.30 2.49 -0.06
N TRP A 170 9.07 3.12 -1.21
CA TRP A 170 10.03 3.17 -2.32
C TRP A 170 11.33 3.86 -1.92
N GLU A 171 11.27 4.96 -1.15
CA GLU A 171 12.49 5.60 -0.64
C GLU A 171 13.24 4.68 0.32
N THR A 172 12.53 4.00 1.21
CA THR A 172 13.12 3.06 2.18
C THR A 172 13.78 1.87 1.47
N GLU A 173 13.05 1.24 0.54
CA GLU A 173 13.52 0.08 -0.21
C GLU A 173 14.67 0.44 -1.16
N ALA A 174 14.61 1.61 -1.83
CA ALA A 174 15.71 2.07 -2.66
C ALA A 174 17.02 2.19 -1.87
N LYS A 175 16.96 2.83 -0.69
CA LYS A 175 18.13 2.97 0.20
C LYS A 175 18.67 1.62 0.70
N ALA A 176 17.81 0.67 0.94
CA ALA A 176 18.21 -0.67 1.40
C ALA A 176 18.85 -1.50 0.28
N ASN A 177 18.34 -1.40 -0.96
CA ASN A 177 18.76 -2.25 -2.07
C ASN A 177 19.89 -1.66 -2.94
N PHE A 178 20.12 -0.33 -2.85
CA PHE A 178 21.16 0.38 -3.63
C PHE A 178 22.08 1.19 -2.71
N PRO A 179 22.95 0.55 -1.93
CA PRO A 179 23.70 1.18 -0.83
C PRO A 179 24.67 2.26 -1.27
N ASN A 180 25.15 2.22 -2.53
CA ASN A 180 26.09 3.19 -3.09
C ASN A 180 25.41 4.33 -3.86
N ALA A 181 24.06 4.28 -4.00
CA ALA A 181 23.30 5.28 -4.74
C ALA A 181 23.20 6.62 -3.99
N THR A 182 23.02 7.69 -4.76
CA THR A 182 22.61 9.00 -4.24
C THR A 182 21.10 9.14 -4.36
N PHE A 183 20.43 9.59 -3.29
CA PHE A 183 18.97 9.67 -3.26
C PHE A 183 18.47 11.11 -3.27
N VAL A 184 17.51 11.39 -4.18
CA VAL A 184 16.80 12.67 -4.26
C VAL A 184 15.32 12.41 -3.98
N GLY A 185 14.82 12.94 -2.86
CA GLY A 185 13.44 12.75 -2.45
C GLY A 185 12.53 13.85 -2.99
N TYR A 186 11.44 13.48 -3.67
CA TYR A 186 10.43 14.37 -4.23
C TYR A 186 9.14 14.36 -3.41
N LYS A 187 8.36 15.44 -3.49
CA LYS A 187 7.09 15.57 -2.75
C LYS A 187 5.98 14.62 -3.23
N ASN A 188 6.01 14.25 -4.50
CA ASN A 188 5.03 13.37 -5.14
C ASN A 188 5.60 12.79 -6.45
N TRP A 189 4.84 11.87 -7.05
CA TRP A 189 5.24 11.18 -8.28
C TRP A 189 5.38 12.08 -9.51
N PRO A 190 4.45 13.01 -9.80
CA PRO A 190 4.65 13.96 -10.90
C PRO A 190 5.95 14.77 -10.79
N ALA A 191 6.35 15.18 -9.59
CA ALA A 191 7.59 15.93 -9.38
C ALA A 191 8.83 15.06 -9.65
N ALA A 192 8.82 13.78 -9.25
CA ALA A 192 9.91 12.85 -9.54
C ALA A 192 10.03 12.58 -11.05
N LYS A 193 8.91 12.34 -11.75
CA LYS A 193 8.89 12.16 -13.21
C LYS A 193 9.43 13.38 -13.94
N LYS A 194 8.93 14.57 -13.56
CA LYS A 194 9.39 15.83 -14.18
C LYS A 194 10.91 15.99 -14.05
N ALA A 195 11.46 15.71 -12.86
CA ALA A 195 12.91 15.85 -12.61
C ALA A 195 13.74 14.87 -13.44
N LEU A 196 13.26 13.65 -13.72
CA LEU A 196 13.97 12.71 -14.59
C LEU A 196 14.07 13.22 -16.03
N PHE A 197 13.03 13.90 -16.52
CA PHE A 197 12.92 14.36 -17.91
C PHE A 197 13.50 15.77 -18.15
N GLU A 198 14.12 16.39 -17.16
CA GLU A 198 14.86 17.65 -17.33
C GLU A 198 16.20 17.38 -18.06
N GLU A 199 16.59 18.28 -18.97
CA GLU A 199 17.82 18.15 -19.78
C GLU A 199 19.07 17.98 -18.91
N ASP A 200 19.16 18.75 -17.81
CA ASP A 200 20.22 18.65 -16.80
C ASP A 200 19.72 17.89 -15.55
N SER A 201 19.15 16.70 -15.73
CA SER A 201 18.59 15.94 -14.63
C SER A 201 19.59 15.66 -13.51
N ALA A 202 19.16 15.94 -12.27
CA ALA A 202 19.93 15.60 -11.07
C ALA A 202 19.87 14.10 -10.72
N ILE A 203 19.08 13.31 -11.45
CA ILE A 203 18.87 11.88 -11.20
C ILE A 203 19.03 11.07 -12.50
N ASP A 204 19.49 9.83 -12.37
CA ASP A 204 19.66 8.88 -13.48
C ASP A 204 18.47 7.97 -13.65
N ALA A 205 17.69 7.77 -12.58
CA ALA A 205 16.50 6.93 -12.60
C ALA A 205 15.48 7.39 -11.55
N ILE A 206 14.20 7.05 -11.79
CA ILE A 206 13.15 7.10 -10.78
C ILE A 206 12.78 5.68 -10.37
N TYR A 207 12.50 5.49 -9.06
CA TYR A 207 12.21 4.20 -8.45
C TYR A 207 10.79 4.12 -7.95
N ARG A 208 10.06 3.12 -8.44
CA ARG A 208 8.69 2.83 -8.01
C ARG A 208 8.31 1.38 -8.37
N ASP A 209 7.05 1.04 -8.21
CA ASP A 209 6.52 -0.25 -8.65
C ASP A 209 6.27 -0.30 -10.17
N THR A 210 6.25 -1.50 -10.71
CA THR A 210 6.11 -1.78 -12.15
C THR A 210 4.84 -1.16 -12.75
N THR A 211 3.73 -1.07 -12.00
CA THR A 211 2.45 -0.51 -12.48
C THR A 211 2.50 0.99 -12.71
N GLU A 212 3.53 1.67 -12.23
CA GLU A 212 3.77 3.09 -12.44
C GLU A 212 4.89 3.36 -13.45
N ILE A 213 5.84 2.44 -13.57
CA ILE A 213 7.01 2.60 -14.45
C ILE A 213 6.67 2.21 -15.89
N LYS A 214 6.13 1.01 -16.11
CA LYS A 214 5.80 0.52 -17.46
C LYS A 214 4.86 1.43 -18.24
N PRO A 215 3.77 1.96 -17.64
CA PRO A 215 2.86 2.85 -18.37
C PRO A 215 3.51 4.10 -18.95
N ILE A 216 4.60 4.60 -18.37
CA ILE A 216 5.29 5.80 -18.88
C ILE A 216 5.74 5.59 -20.31
N VAL A 217 6.40 4.47 -20.60
CA VAL A 217 6.89 4.17 -21.96
C VAL A 217 5.78 3.60 -22.87
N TYR A 218 4.72 3.03 -22.32
CA TYR A 218 3.57 2.58 -23.10
C TYR A 218 2.72 3.73 -23.63
N THR A 219 2.49 4.75 -22.78
CA THR A 219 1.72 5.93 -23.14
C THR A 219 2.52 6.97 -23.93
N GLN A 220 3.85 6.94 -23.82
CA GLN A 220 4.77 7.84 -24.50
C GLN A 220 5.94 7.04 -25.09
N PRO A 221 5.73 6.31 -26.22
CA PRO A 221 6.73 5.40 -26.79
C PRO A 221 8.08 6.07 -27.13
N ASP A 222 8.06 7.35 -27.51
CA ASP A 222 9.27 8.11 -27.83
C ASP A 222 10.25 8.19 -26.65
N LEU A 223 9.72 8.18 -25.41
CA LEU A 223 10.58 8.13 -24.23
C LEU A 223 11.42 6.86 -24.13
N SER A 224 11.03 5.78 -24.80
CA SER A 224 11.83 4.54 -24.86
C SER A 224 13.16 4.70 -25.59
N LEU A 225 13.35 5.77 -26.36
CA LEU A 225 14.64 6.09 -26.99
C LEU A 225 15.68 6.57 -25.95
N GLU A 226 15.24 7.28 -24.91
CA GLU A 226 16.11 7.87 -23.91
C GLU A 226 16.09 7.12 -22.57
N TYR A 227 14.98 6.43 -22.28
CA TYR A 227 14.77 5.75 -21.00
C TYR A 227 14.40 4.29 -21.17
N VAL A 228 14.77 3.47 -20.20
CA VAL A 228 14.48 2.03 -20.18
C VAL A 228 13.86 1.61 -18.84
N PRO A 229 12.73 0.86 -18.86
CA PRO A 229 12.22 0.21 -17.67
C PRO A 229 13.13 -0.96 -17.28
N ILE A 230 13.59 -0.98 -16.03
CA ILE A 230 14.37 -2.09 -15.44
C ILE A 230 13.53 -2.67 -14.30
N LEU A 231 13.14 -3.94 -14.43
CA LEU A 231 12.33 -4.63 -13.45
C LEU A 231 13.19 -5.50 -12.54
N PHE A 232 12.85 -5.53 -11.24
CA PHE A 232 13.54 -6.36 -10.25
C PHE A 232 12.60 -7.48 -9.80
N ASP A 233 12.75 -8.67 -10.36
CA ASP A 233 11.89 -9.81 -10.07
C ASP A 233 12.01 -10.27 -8.60
N GLU A 234 13.15 -10.04 -7.96
CA GLU A 234 13.41 -10.37 -6.55
C GLU A 234 12.96 -9.30 -5.55
N LEU A 235 12.68 -8.06 -6.00
CA LEU A 235 12.25 -6.96 -5.13
C LEU A 235 10.74 -6.80 -5.20
N ILE A 236 10.05 -7.33 -4.19
CA ILE A 236 8.60 -7.36 -4.14
C ILE A 236 8.07 -6.36 -3.12
N ASP A 237 7.28 -5.41 -3.60
CA ASP A 237 6.53 -4.46 -2.78
C ASP A 237 5.14 -5.02 -2.44
N ARG A 238 4.94 -5.36 -1.17
CA ARG A 238 3.65 -5.84 -0.66
C ARG A 238 2.78 -4.66 -0.29
N LYS A 239 1.66 -4.49 -1.00
CA LYS A 239 0.69 -3.43 -0.74
C LYS A 239 -0.41 -3.94 0.17
N SER A 240 -0.76 -3.14 1.16
CA SER A 240 -1.70 -3.52 2.21
C SER A 240 -2.81 -2.49 2.39
N ILE A 241 -3.98 -3.00 2.77
CA ILE A 241 -5.04 -2.26 3.43
C ILE A 241 -4.65 -2.21 4.91
N TYR A 242 -4.74 -1.05 5.55
CA TYR A 242 -4.42 -0.90 6.97
C TYR A 242 -5.68 -0.68 7.79
N LEU A 243 -5.70 -1.26 8.99
CA LEU A 243 -6.77 -1.22 9.97
C LEU A 243 -6.23 -0.79 11.34
N SER A 244 -7.06 -0.16 12.18
CA SER A 244 -6.77 -0.09 13.62
C SER A 244 -6.82 -1.49 14.26
N GLN A 245 -6.47 -1.62 15.54
CA GLN A 245 -6.58 -2.91 16.24
C GLN A 245 -8.04 -3.34 16.40
N GLU A 246 -8.96 -2.41 16.66
CA GLU A 246 -10.39 -2.66 16.73
C GLU A 246 -10.92 -3.02 15.32
N GLY A 247 -10.50 -2.29 14.29
CA GLY A 247 -10.83 -2.56 12.89
C GLY A 247 -10.37 -3.94 12.44
N ARG A 248 -9.20 -4.40 12.90
CA ARG A 248 -8.73 -5.77 12.67
C ARG A 248 -9.72 -6.80 13.17
N LEU A 249 -10.21 -6.65 14.41
CA LEU A 249 -11.15 -7.61 14.99
C LEU A 249 -12.50 -7.62 14.24
N GLY A 250 -12.98 -6.45 13.79
CA GLY A 250 -14.29 -6.33 13.13
C GLY A 250 -14.29 -6.62 11.63
N LEU A 251 -13.27 -6.16 10.88
CA LEU A 251 -13.31 -6.14 9.41
C LEU A 251 -12.43 -7.17 8.72
N LYS A 252 -11.44 -7.75 9.41
CA LYS A 252 -10.43 -8.62 8.79
C LYS A 252 -11.08 -9.78 8.01
N ASP A 253 -12.01 -10.49 8.61
CA ASP A 253 -12.63 -11.66 7.98
C ASP A 253 -13.50 -11.27 6.77
N SER A 254 -14.18 -10.11 6.83
CA SER A 254 -14.93 -9.57 5.70
C SER A 254 -14.00 -9.19 4.54
N ILE A 255 -12.88 -8.52 4.82
CA ILE A 255 -11.85 -8.17 3.83
C ILE A 255 -11.24 -9.44 3.23
N ASP A 256 -10.84 -10.42 4.05
CA ASP A 256 -10.29 -11.70 3.58
C ASP A 256 -11.30 -12.46 2.69
N MET A 257 -12.58 -12.40 3.00
CA MET A 257 -13.63 -13.02 2.18
C MET A 257 -13.79 -12.32 0.82
N ILE A 258 -13.79 -10.99 0.79
CA ILE A 258 -13.83 -10.21 -0.46
C ILE A 258 -12.58 -10.53 -1.31
N LEU A 259 -11.39 -10.53 -0.71
CA LEU A 259 -10.15 -10.86 -1.39
C LEU A 259 -10.22 -12.23 -2.07
N ARG A 260 -10.75 -13.25 -1.39
CA ARG A 260 -10.81 -14.61 -1.94
C ARG A 260 -11.90 -14.83 -2.97
N ARG A 261 -13.07 -14.20 -2.80
CA ARG A 261 -14.27 -14.54 -3.59
C ARG A 261 -14.54 -13.56 -4.73
N GLU A 262 -14.23 -12.30 -4.53
CA GLU A 262 -14.61 -11.23 -5.46
C GLU A 262 -13.40 -10.57 -6.12
N TRP A 263 -12.27 -10.48 -5.39
CA TRP A 263 -11.05 -9.86 -5.87
C TRP A 263 -10.13 -10.81 -6.65
N GLY A 264 -10.22 -12.12 -6.42
CA GLY A 264 -9.39 -13.15 -7.06
C GLY A 264 -8.06 -13.42 -6.35
N GLY A 265 -7.93 -13.05 -5.08
CA GLY A 265 -6.71 -13.21 -4.28
C GLY A 265 -5.81 -11.99 -4.30
N ILE A 266 -4.53 -12.18 -3.98
CA ILE A 266 -3.52 -11.12 -4.05
C ILE A 266 -3.16 -10.88 -5.52
N LYS A 267 -3.49 -9.70 -6.06
CA LYS A 267 -3.16 -9.35 -7.44
C LYS A 267 -1.70 -8.92 -7.57
N THR A 268 -1.07 -9.36 -8.66
CA THR A 268 0.29 -8.95 -9.04
C THR A 268 0.27 -7.72 -9.94
N ASP A 269 1.44 -7.13 -10.18
CA ASP A 269 1.61 -6.07 -11.19
C ASP A 269 1.17 -6.53 -12.59
N ILE A 270 1.40 -7.80 -12.95
CA ILE A 270 0.93 -8.37 -14.22
C ILE A 270 -0.59 -8.36 -14.28
N ASN A 271 -1.27 -8.85 -13.23
CA ASN A 271 -2.74 -8.86 -13.20
C ASN A 271 -3.33 -7.46 -13.36
N ILE A 272 -2.76 -6.45 -12.67
CA ILE A 272 -3.23 -5.06 -12.76
C ILE A 272 -2.96 -4.47 -14.16
N LEU A 273 -1.78 -4.69 -14.73
CA LEU A 273 -1.46 -4.19 -16.07
C LEU A 273 -2.35 -4.80 -17.16
N ASP A 274 -2.69 -6.08 -17.04
CA ASP A 274 -3.57 -6.77 -17.99
C ASP A 274 -5.03 -6.33 -17.82
N GLU A 275 -5.54 -6.27 -16.59
CA GLU A 275 -6.93 -5.92 -16.29
C GLU A 275 -7.27 -4.46 -16.66
N PHE A 276 -6.29 -3.56 -16.48
CA PHE A 276 -6.45 -2.12 -16.72
C PHE A 276 -5.67 -1.63 -17.94
N GLN A 277 -5.48 -2.49 -18.95
CA GLN A 277 -4.69 -2.19 -20.14
C GLN A 277 -5.17 -0.92 -20.87
N SER A 278 -6.47 -0.64 -20.88
CA SER A 278 -7.06 0.56 -21.50
C SER A 278 -6.59 1.88 -20.86
N PHE A 279 -6.11 1.85 -19.60
CA PHE A 279 -5.50 3.02 -18.96
C PHE A 279 -4.07 3.32 -19.45
N TYR A 280 -3.43 2.34 -20.08
CA TYR A 280 -2.01 2.41 -20.40
C TYR A 280 -1.72 2.40 -21.89
N LEU A 281 -2.66 1.99 -22.71
CA LEU A 281 -2.50 2.01 -24.17
C LEU A 281 -3.24 3.23 -24.73
N PRO A 282 -2.59 4.00 -25.64
CA PRO A 282 -3.29 5.04 -26.38
C PRO A 282 -4.44 4.40 -27.18
N SER A 283 -5.61 5.04 -27.11
CA SER A 283 -6.81 4.68 -27.88
C SER A 283 -6.59 4.88 -29.39
#